data_e56a903482c0393b8df4151514e37e99
#
_entry.id   e56a903482c0393b8df4151514e37e99
#
_cell.length_a   1.000
_cell.length_b   1.000
_cell.length_c   1.000
_cell.angle_alpha   90.00
_cell.angle_beta   90.00
_cell.angle_gamma   90.00
#
_symmetry.space_group_name_H-M   'P 1'
#
loop_
_entity.id
_entity.type
_entity.pdbx_description
1 polymer ?
#
loop_
_entity_poly.entity_id
_entity_poly.type
_entity_poly.pdbx_seq_one_letter_code
_entity_poly.pdbx_strand_id
1 'polypeptide(L)'
;MSSPVSEPRSPFRIANFRAYWVSRLTMTLAQYAMMLIIGWQTYNIARDAGMSVAGASGQLALIGLLQFVPLFLLTPFSGLAADRFDRRNLARLTIMLQLACAATLALLTWHEAIELHWLFSVAVVLGVVRAFNGPALSALAPNLVPKAILPNAIALSSIAWQSGMIVGPAIGGYFYAIIPALPYAVAAGLLTISIIALSTIGKVPQPPIPGATRPIGQMIDGLHYVVCNKMVLGAITLDLFAVFLAGATALFPVYARDILKVGETGLAQLAMAPATGAALTALWFSFRPLKSNVGPKMLVSVAVFGFATVIFGLSTWMPLSLAMLFIVGAADMFSVYIRQSLIQLHTPDDKRGRVSSVSLLTISASNEFGDFFSGTLAWLIGPVLAVVSGGIGAIITVALWAKIFPVLRTTRTFDPPEELDDHTPEEKLQEHIP
;
A
#
# COMPACT_ATOMS: atom_id res chain seq x y z
N MET A 1 -39.80 -16.85 25.54
CA MET A 1 -39.65 -16.55 24.12
C MET A 1 -38.81 -15.29 24.01
N SER A 2 -37.49 -15.41 23.82
CA SER A 2 -36.63 -14.29 23.59
C SER A 2 -36.80 -13.86 22.13
N SER A 3 -37.21 -12.60 21.92
CA SER A 3 -37.27 -11.98 20.58
C SER A 3 -35.96 -12.19 19.84
N PRO A 4 -35.97 -12.59 18.56
CA PRO A 4 -34.73 -12.67 17.79
C PRO A 4 -34.13 -11.25 17.74
N VAL A 5 -32.97 -11.07 18.36
CA VAL A 5 -32.18 -9.85 18.24
C VAL A 5 -31.88 -9.71 16.74
N SER A 6 -32.50 -8.73 16.09
CA SER A 6 -32.30 -8.49 14.66
C SER A 6 -30.81 -8.25 14.41
N GLU A 7 -30.17 -9.13 13.66
CA GLU A 7 -28.76 -8.97 13.29
C GLU A 7 -28.55 -7.59 12.63
N PRO A 8 -27.52 -6.85 13.03
CA PRO A 8 -27.28 -5.53 12.49
C PRO A 8 -27.01 -5.60 10.98
N ARG A 9 -27.86 -4.99 10.17
CA ARG A 9 -27.74 -4.96 8.70
C ARG A 9 -26.57 -4.11 8.20
N SER A 10 -25.91 -3.33 9.05
CA SER A 10 -24.79 -2.46 8.68
C SER A 10 -23.70 -2.48 9.75
N PRO A 11 -22.40 -2.58 9.38
CA PRO A 11 -21.29 -2.54 10.32
C PRO A 11 -21.27 -1.27 11.19
N PHE A 12 -21.70 -0.13 10.68
CA PHE A 12 -21.75 1.13 11.45
C PHE A 12 -22.77 1.14 12.60
N ARG A 13 -23.68 0.17 12.68
CA ARG A 13 -24.54 0.01 13.87
C ARG A 13 -23.79 -0.59 15.07
N ILE A 14 -22.62 -1.19 14.83
CA ILE A 14 -21.79 -1.81 15.88
C ILE A 14 -20.80 -0.76 16.39
N ALA A 15 -20.89 -0.41 17.69
CA ALA A 15 -20.05 0.63 18.30
C ALA A 15 -18.54 0.33 18.16
N ASN A 16 -18.13 -0.92 18.39
CA ASN A 16 -16.74 -1.34 18.24
C ASN A 16 -16.23 -1.19 16.81
N PHE A 17 -17.08 -1.44 15.80
CA PHE A 17 -16.68 -1.24 14.41
C PHE A 17 -16.56 0.24 14.05
N ARG A 18 -17.46 1.11 14.55
CA ARG A 18 -17.32 2.57 14.37
C ARG A 18 -16.00 3.08 14.94
N ALA A 19 -15.69 2.67 16.17
CA ALA A 19 -14.44 3.04 16.83
C ALA A 19 -13.20 2.57 16.05
N TYR A 20 -13.21 1.33 15.56
CA TYR A 20 -12.18 0.79 14.68
C TYR A 20 -12.06 1.61 13.39
N TRP A 21 -13.17 1.92 12.73
CA TRP A 21 -13.18 2.65 11.46
C TRP A 21 -12.63 4.07 11.62
N VAL A 22 -13.04 4.78 12.68
CA VAL A 22 -12.50 6.11 13.02
C VAL A 22 -11.00 6.02 13.29
N SER A 23 -10.57 5.05 14.12
CA SER A 23 -9.15 4.84 14.39
C SER A 23 -8.35 4.58 13.12
N ARG A 24 -8.84 3.71 12.23
CA ARG A 24 -8.17 3.39 10.97
C ARG A 24 -8.08 4.61 10.04
N LEU A 25 -9.16 5.37 9.90
CA LEU A 25 -9.19 6.58 9.06
C LEU A 25 -8.20 7.62 9.57
N THR A 26 -8.30 8.00 10.86
CA THR A 26 -7.46 9.07 11.44
C THR A 26 -5.98 8.70 11.46
N MET A 27 -5.67 7.44 11.76
CA MET A 27 -4.30 6.94 11.70
C MET A 27 -3.74 6.98 10.25
N THR A 28 -4.54 6.56 9.27
CA THR A 28 -4.07 6.54 7.87
C THR A 28 -3.87 7.96 7.33
N LEU A 29 -4.76 8.89 7.66
CA LEU A 29 -4.60 10.33 7.35
C LEU A 29 -3.28 10.87 7.92
N ALA A 30 -3.01 10.62 9.20
CA ALA A 30 -1.78 11.05 9.86
C ALA A 30 -0.54 10.43 9.22
N GLN A 31 -0.58 9.14 8.91
CA GLN A 31 0.54 8.41 8.31
C GLN A 31 0.94 8.99 6.95
N TYR A 32 -0.01 9.19 6.05
CA TYR A 32 0.29 9.72 4.71
C TYR A 32 0.66 11.21 4.72
N ALA A 33 0.08 12.00 5.64
CA ALA A 33 0.50 13.37 5.86
C ALA A 33 1.97 13.44 6.32
N MET A 34 2.33 12.66 7.34
CA MET A 34 3.70 12.60 7.86
C MET A 34 4.69 12.11 6.81
N MET A 35 4.36 11.04 6.07
CA MET A 35 5.23 10.47 5.06
C MET A 35 5.61 11.50 4.00
N LEU A 36 4.64 12.28 3.51
CA LEU A 36 4.89 13.34 2.53
C LEU A 36 5.83 14.41 3.09
N ILE A 37 5.57 14.89 4.31
CA ILE A 37 6.31 16.02 4.88
C ILE A 37 7.70 15.61 5.38
N ILE A 38 7.88 14.40 5.86
CA ILE A 38 9.22 13.87 6.20
C ILE A 38 10.10 13.89 4.94
N GLY A 39 9.61 13.41 3.81
CA GLY A 39 10.33 13.48 2.53
C GLY A 39 10.63 14.92 2.12
N TRP A 40 9.64 15.81 2.21
CA TRP A 40 9.80 17.22 1.87
C TRP A 40 10.84 17.93 2.75
N GLN A 41 10.75 17.80 4.07
CA GLN A 41 11.72 18.39 4.99
C GLN A 41 13.12 17.83 4.82
N THR A 42 13.24 16.50 4.65
CA THR A 42 14.54 15.88 4.39
C THR A 42 15.21 16.50 3.17
N TYR A 43 14.46 16.64 2.08
CA TYR A 43 14.98 17.21 0.87
C TYR A 43 15.33 18.71 1.04
N ASN A 44 14.46 19.47 1.67
CA ASN A 44 14.68 20.90 1.89
C ASN A 44 15.90 21.17 2.78
N ILE A 45 16.01 20.52 3.93
CA ILE A 45 17.15 20.67 4.85
C ILE A 45 18.46 20.33 4.11
N ALA A 46 18.49 19.26 3.32
CA ALA A 46 19.66 18.88 2.54
C ALA A 46 20.02 19.95 1.49
N ARG A 47 19.02 20.50 0.78
CA ARG A 47 19.22 21.56 -0.21
C ARG A 47 19.65 22.89 0.42
N ASP A 48 19.06 23.25 1.56
CA ASP A 48 19.39 24.48 2.29
C ASP A 48 20.77 24.39 2.94
N ALA A 49 21.25 23.18 3.26
CA ALA A 49 22.63 22.91 3.67
C ALA A 49 23.63 22.95 2.49
N GLY A 50 23.21 23.33 1.27
CA GLY A 50 24.08 23.47 0.10
C GLY A 50 24.33 22.17 -0.66
N MET A 51 23.67 21.06 -0.35
CA MET A 51 23.82 19.83 -1.11
C MET A 51 23.28 20.00 -2.53
N SER A 52 23.92 19.35 -3.50
CA SER A 52 23.40 19.26 -4.89
C SER A 52 22.03 18.57 -4.93
N VAL A 53 21.29 18.74 -6.03
CA VAL A 53 20.01 18.01 -6.25
C VAL A 53 20.23 16.50 -6.12
N ALA A 54 21.32 15.97 -6.71
CA ALA A 54 21.68 14.56 -6.59
C ALA A 54 21.95 14.17 -5.13
N GLY A 55 22.77 14.94 -4.39
CA GLY A 55 23.07 14.66 -2.98
C GLY A 55 21.82 14.66 -2.09
N ALA A 56 20.93 15.63 -2.26
CA ALA A 56 19.66 15.70 -1.54
C ALA A 56 18.71 14.54 -1.91
N SER A 57 18.72 14.08 -3.17
CA SER A 57 17.99 12.87 -3.59
C SER A 57 18.52 11.62 -2.90
N GLY A 58 19.83 11.54 -2.64
CA GLY A 58 20.43 10.47 -1.84
C GLY A 58 19.93 10.44 -0.39
N GLN A 59 19.58 11.60 0.20
CA GLN A 59 18.96 11.64 1.55
C GLN A 59 17.53 11.06 1.53
N LEU A 60 16.78 11.27 0.44
CA LEU A 60 15.47 10.62 0.26
C LEU A 60 15.61 9.10 0.13
N ALA A 61 16.62 8.63 -0.62
CA ALA A 61 16.93 7.20 -0.69
C ALA A 61 17.21 6.62 0.71
N LEU A 62 17.97 7.34 1.54
CA LEU A 62 18.29 6.90 2.90
C LEU A 62 17.02 6.81 3.77
N ILE A 63 16.07 7.75 3.66
CA ILE A 63 14.76 7.65 4.34
C ILE A 63 14.03 6.38 3.93
N GLY A 64 13.95 6.09 2.62
CA GLY A 64 13.34 4.85 2.12
C GLY A 64 14.01 3.60 2.69
N LEU A 65 15.34 3.54 2.69
CA LEU A 65 16.11 2.42 3.24
C LEU A 65 15.86 2.24 4.75
N LEU A 66 15.90 3.34 5.51
CA LEU A 66 15.71 3.32 6.97
C LEU A 66 14.28 2.90 7.37
N GLN A 67 13.29 3.13 6.54
CA GLN A 67 11.93 2.59 6.72
C GLN A 67 11.83 1.13 6.27
N PHE A 68 12.45 0.79 5.13
CA PHE A 68 12.38 -0.56 4.56
C PHE A 68 13.04 -1.61 5.44
N VAL A 69 14.26 -1.36 5.95
CA VAL A 69 15.01 -2.36 6.71
C VAL A 69 14.25 -2.87 7.94
N PRO A 70 13.73 -2.03 8.85
CA PRO A 70 12.95 -2.53 9.98
C PRO A 70 11.65 -3.20 9.53
N LEU A 71 10.95 -2.64 8.54
CA LEU A 71 9.73 -3.22 8.00
C LEU A 71 9.98 -4.64 7.51
N PHE A 72 10.99 -4.83 6.67
CA PHE A 72 11.31 -6.13 6.06
C PHE A 72 11.74 -7.16 7.12
N LEU A 73 12.67 -6.78 8.01
CA LEU A 73 13.19 -7.69 9.03
C LEU A 73 12.14 -8.10 10.07
N LEU A 74 11.19 -7.20 10.39
CA LEU A 74 10.20 -7.44 11.45
C LEU A 74 8.88 -8.03 10.92
N THR A 75 8.61 -7.95 9.62
CA THR A 75 7.37 -8.49 9.04
C THR A 75 7.13 -9.97 9.36
N PRO A 76 8.11 -10.90 9.31
CA PRO A 76 7.88 -12.28 9.70
C PRO A 76 7.45 -12.46 11.15
N PHE A 77 7.89 -11.55 12.03
CA PHE A 77 7.57 -11.57 13.46
C PHE A 77 6.24 -10.89 13.78
N SER A 78 5.78 -10.00 12.92
CA SER A 78 4.56 -9.23 13.14
C SER A 78 3.30 -10.09 13.13
N GLY A 79 3.24 -11.12 12.28
CA GLY A 79 2.18 -12.11 12.28
C GLY A 79 2.14 -12.90 13.60
N LEU A 80 3.30 -13.37 14.07
CA LEU A 80 3.43 -14.04 15.37
C LEU A 80 3.00 -13.14 16.54
N ALA A 81 3.37 -11.88 16.49
CA ALA A 81 2.96 -10.90 17.52
C ALA A 81 1.44 -10.69 17.51
N ALA A 82 0.83 -10.53 16.33
CA ALA A 82 -0.63 -10.38 16.17
C ALA A 82 -1.42 -11.62 16.62
N ASP A 83 -0.80 -12.80 16.60
CA ASP A 83 -1.41 -14.05 17.07
C ASP A 83 -1.22 -14.26 18.58
N ARG A 84 -0.08 -13.87 19.16
CA ARG A 84 0.26 -14.09 20.57
C ARG A 84 -0.24 -12.99 21.51
N PHE A 85 -0.24 -11.74 21.03
CA PHE A 85 -0.63 -10.58 21.84
C PHE A 85 -2.05 -10.12 21.52
N ASP A 86 -2.68 -9.42 22.43
CA ASP A 86 -3.97 -8.74 22.17
C ASP A 86 -3.77 -7.73 21.02
N ARG A 87 -4.43 -7.99 19.89
CA ARG A 87 -4.33 -7.20 18.65
C ARG A 87 -4.62 -5.72 18.86
N ARG A 88 -5.53 -5.38 19.81
CA ARG A 88 -5.85 -3.99 20.19
C ARG A 88 -4.67 -3.34 20.89
N ASN A 89 -4.03 -4.04 21.83
CA ASN A 89 -2.90 -3.50 22.57
C ASN A 89 -1.69 -3.33 21.67
N LEU A 90 -1.48 -4.25 20.75
CA LEU A 90 -0.44 -4.13 19.73
C LEU A 90 -0.68 -2.92 18.82
N ALA A 91 -1.92 -2.72 18.33
CA ALA A 91 -2.29 -1.55 17.53
C ALA A 91 -2.17 -0.25 18.34
N ARG A 92 -2.59 -0.23 19.62
CA ARG A 92 -2.43 0.94 20.49
C ARG A 92 -0.96 1.31 20.68
N LEU A 93 -0.10 0.32 20.94
CA LEU A 93 1.33 0.54 21.13
C LEU A 93 1.98 1.14 19.89
N THR A 94 1.67 0.60 18.72
CA THR A 94 2.20 1.11 17.45
C THR A 94 1.71 2.53 17.15
N ILE A 95 0.43 2.84 17.41
CA ILE A 95 -0.12 4.18 17.21
C ILE A 95 0.45 5.16 18.25
N MET A 96 0.67 4.76 19.50
CA MET A 96 1.34 5.58 20.52
C MET A 96 2.78 5.93 20.10
N LEU A 97 3.50 4.96 19.56
CA LEU A 97 4.84 5.19 19.04
C LEU A 97 4.85 6.18 17.86
N GLN A 98 3.87 6.03 16.96
CA GLN A 98 3.68 6.98 15.85
C GLN A 98 3.28 8.37 16.35
N LEU A 99 2.44 8.47 17.38
CA LEU A 99 2.09 9.74 18.05
C LEU A 99 3.33 10.41 18.65
N ALA A 100 4.19 9.64 19.33
CA ALA A 100 5.44 10.17 19.88
C ALA A 100 6.33 10.74 18.77
N CYS A 101 6.45 10.04 17.62
CA CYS A 101 7.16 10.55 16.45
C CYS A 101 6.55 11.87 15.93
N ALA A 102 5.23 11.92 15.76
CA ALA A 102 4.53 13.11 15.29
C ALA A 102 4.72 14.30 16.24
N ALA A 103 4.59 14.08 17.55
CA ALA A 103 4.77 15.11 18.57
C ALA A 103 6.24 15.61 18.60
N THR A 104 7.21 14.72 18.52
CA THR A 104 8.64 15.08 18.46
C THR A 104 8.93 15.93 17.23
N LEU A 105 8.47 15.53 16.04
CA LEU A 105 8.68 16.30 14.81
C LEU A 105 7.94 17.65 14.86
N ALA A 106 6.73 17.70 15.43
CA ALA A 106 6.01 18.95 15.62
C ALA A 106 6.79 19.95 16.50
N LEU A 107 7.29 19.49 17.65
CA LEU A 107 8.06 20.32 18.58
C LEU A 107 9.39 20.77 17.98
N LEU A 108 10.15 19.86 17.36
CA LEU A 108 11.43 20.20 16.75
C LEU A 108 11.26 21.20 15.59
N THR A 109 10.22 21.00 14.77
CA THR A 109 9.92 21.92 13.65
C THR A 109 9.43 23.28 14.16
N TRP A 110 8.63 23.30 15.23
CA TRP A 110 8.16 24.54 15.86
C TRP A 110 9.29 25.39 16.42
N HIS A 111 10.31 24.73 17.01
CA HIS A 111 11.49 25.40 17.58
C HIS A 111 12.62 25.59 16.57
N GLU A 112 12.40 25.33 15.29
CA GLU A 112 13.42 25.40 14.23
C GLU A 112 14.68 24.55 14.51
N ALA A 113 14.52 23.51 15.34
CA ALA A 113 15.59 22.60 15.77
C ALA A 113 15.60 21.27 15.00
N ILE A 114 14.84 21.18 13.91
CA ILE A 114 14.75 19.97 13.09
C ILE A 114 16.00 19.78 12.24
N GLU A 115 16.61 18.61 12.33
CA GLU A 115 17.79 18.21 11.56
C GLU A 115 17.59 16.84 10.91
N LEU A 116 18.43 16.50 9.93
CA LEU A 116 18.34 15.22 9.19
C LEU A 116 18.37 13.99 10.10
N HIS A 117 19.18 14.00 11.15
CA HIS A 117 19.32 12.87 12.06
C HIS A 117 18.01 12.54 12.82
N TRP A 118 17.17 13.55 13.12
CA TRP A 118 15.84 13.35 13.70
C TRP A 118 14.88 12.69 12.71
N LEU A 119 14.89 13.14 11.46
CA LEU A 119 14.06 12.57 10.39
C LEU A 119 14.46 11.11 10.11
N PHE A 120 15.76 10.80 10.11
CA PHE A 120 16.26 9.43 9.97
C PHE A 120 15.85 8.55 11.14
N SER A 121 15.98 9.04 12.37
CA SER A 121 15.57 8.29 13.56
C SER A 121 14.09 7.98 13.55
N VAL A 122 13.25 8.95 13.19
CA VAL A 122 11.82 8.77 13.05
C VAL A 122 11.48 7.81 11.91
N ALA A 123 12.21 7.85 10.78
CA ALA A 123 12.02 6.91 9.67
C ALA A 123 12.21 5.45 10.10
N VAL A 124 13.24 5.14 10.90
CA VAL A 124 13.46 3.81 11.48
C VAL A 124 12.27 3.38 12.35
N VAL A 125 11.81 4.26 13.24
CA VAL A 125 10.70 3.98 14.14
C VAL A 125 9.40 3.77 13.35
N LEU A 126 9.14 4.56 12.32
CA LEU A 126 7.98 4.39 11.45
C LEU A 126 8.02 3.07 10.66
N GLY A 127 9.22 2.62 10.26
CA GLY A 127 9.40 1.29 9.67
C GLY A 127 8.98 0.16 10.62
N VAL A 128 9.38 0.26 11.90
CA VAL A 128 8.93 -0.67 12.95
C VAL A 128 7.42 -0.62 13.14
N VAL A 129 6.85 0.59 13.27
CA VAL A 129 5.40 0.80 13.41
C VAL A 129 4.63 0.15 12.27
N ARG A 130 5.06 0.35 11.03
CA ARG A 130 4.38 -0.18 9.84
C ARG A 130 4.41 -1.71 9.79
N ALA A 131 5.51 -2.34 10.25
CA ALA A 131 5.61 -3.79 10.30
C ALA A 131 4.49 -4.42 11.16
N PHE A 132 4.17 -3.84 12.30
CA PHE A 132 3.21 -4.42 13.25
C PHE A 132 1.77 -3.90 13.06
N ASN A 133 1.61 -2.66 12.65
CA ASN A 133 0.30 -1.99 12.61
C ASN A 133 -0.65 -2.60 11.57
N GLY A 134 -0.14 -2.88 10.36
CA GLY A 134 -0.92 -3.47 9.27
C GLY A 134 -1.58 -4.80 9.66
N PRO A 135 -0.81 -5.82 10.06
CA PRO A 135 -1.34 -7.10 10.51
C PRO A 135 -2.29 -6.98 11.72
N ALA A 136 -1.95 -6.15 12.73
CA ALA A 136 -2.76 -5.97 13.91
C ALA A 136 -4.17 -5.43 13.60
N LEU A 137 -4.27 -4.37 12.80
CA LEU A 137 -5.56 -3.77 12.41
C LEU A 137 -6.34 -4.65 11.44
N SER A 138 -5.68 -5.29 10.48
CA SER A 138 -6.36 -6.18 9.53
C SER A 138 -6.95 -7.41 10.21
N ALA A 139 -6.27 -7.95 11.21
CA ALA A 139 -6.74 -9.08 11.99
C ALA A 139 -7.83 -8.70 13.03
N LEU A 140 -7.96 -7.41 13.38
CA LEU A 140 -8.97 -6.95 14.32
C LEU A 140 -10.37 -6.85 13.68
N ALA A 141 -10.47 -6.34 12.45
CA ALA A 141 -11.74 -6.08 11.77
C ALA A 141 -12.72 -7.27 11.73
N PRO A 142 -12.29 -8.51 11.37
CA PRO A 142 -13.18 -9.67 11.33
C PRO A 142 -13.78 -10.05 12.68
N ASN A 143 -13.11 -9.69 13.77
CA ASN A 143 -13.56 -10.02 15.13
C ASN A 143 -14.57 -9.03 15.71
N LEU A 144 -14.82 -7.92 15.01
CA LEU A 144 -15.71 -6.84 15.47
C LEU A 144 -17.12 -6.94 14.90
N VAL A 145 -17.33 -7.78 13.88
CA VAL A 145 -18.62 -7.89 13.17
C VAL A 145 -19.02 -9.34 12.96
N PRO A 146 -20.32 -9.65 12.92
CA PRO A 146 -20.82 -10.97 12.52
C PRO A 146 -20.36 -11.34 11.10
N LYS A 147 -20.16 -12.64 10.83
CA LYS A 147 -19.70 -13.14 9.52
C LYS A 147 -20.58 -12.70 8.36
N ALA A 148 -21.90 -12.57 8.58
CA ALA A 148 -22.88 -12.17 7.53
C ALA A 148 -22.60 -10.77 6.95
N ILE A 149 -22.06 -9.82 7.73
CA ILE A 149 -21.79 -8.45 7.29
C ILE A 149 -20.27 -8.15 7.17
N LEU A 150 -19.43 -9.18 7.30
CA LEU A 150 -17.96 -9.04 7.18
C LEU A 150 -17.52 -8.46 5.83
N PRO A 151 -18.08 -8.85 4.66
CA PRO A 151 -17.71 -8.23 3.39
C PRO A 151 -17.92 -6.71 3.37
N ASN A 152 -19.03 -6.24 3.94
CA ASN A 152 -19.32 -4.80 4.05
C ASN A 152 -18.33 -4.09 4.99
N ALA A 153 -17.91 -4.74 6.07
CA ALA A 153 -16.91 -4.20 7.00
C ALA A 153 -15.54 -4.05 6.33
N ILE A 154 -15.13 -5.04 5.53
CA ILE A 154 -13.89 -5.00 4.74
C ILE A 154 -13.95 -3.85 3.72
N ALA A 155 -15.05 -3.69 2.98
CA ALA A 155 -15.25 -2.62 2.02
C ALA A 155 -15.15 -1.23 2.69
N LEU A 156 -15.82 -1.03 3.83
CA LEU A 156 -15.74 0.22 4.59
C LEU A 156 -14.34 0.50 5.13
N SER A 157 -13.61 -0.54 5.55
CA SER A 157 -12.22 -0.40 5.99
C SER A 157 -11.30 0.02 4.84
N SER A 158 -11.55 -0.48 3.64
CA SER A 158 -10.83 -0.08 2.43
C SER A 158 -11.09 1.38 2.06
N ILE A 159 -12.34 1.86 2.24
CA ILE A 159 -12.69 3.28 2.04
C ILE A 159 -11.91 4.17 3.01
N ALA A 160 -11.81 3.79 4.29
CA ALA A 160 -11.04 4.54 5.27
C ALA A 160 -9.56 4.65 4.86
N TRP A 161 -8.98 3.56 4.38
CA TRP A 161 -7.59 3.52 3.92
C TRP A 161 -7.38 4.38 2.65
N GLN A 162 -8.24 4.24 1.65
CA GLN A 162 -8.18 5.05 0.42
C GLN A 162 -8.36 6.55 0.69
N SER A 163 -9.30 6.90 1.58
CA SER A 163 -9.46 8.29 2.00
C SER A 163 -8.18 8.86 2.62
N GLY A 164 -7.47 8.07 3.42
CA GLY A 164 -6.18 8.45 3.98
C GLY A 164 -5.12 8.71 2.93
N MET A 165 -5.04 7.85 1.90
CA MET A 165 -4.07 8.01 0.80
C MET A 165 -4.30 9.29 -0.01
N ILE A 166 -5.55 9.70 -0.20
CA ILE A 166 -5.90 10.91 -0.99
C ILE A 166 -5.79 12.16 -0.12
N VAL A 167 -6.41 12.16 1.05
CA VAL A 167 -6.54 13.36 1.89
C VAL A 167 -5.32 13.60 2.78
N GLY A 168 -4.59 12.53 3.15
CA GLY A 168 -3.37 12.65 3.96
C GLY A 168 -2.32 13.58 3.37
N PRO A 169 -1.89 13.38 2.10
CA PRO A 169 -0.97 14.28 1.42
C PRO A 169 -1.48 15.73 1.35
N ALA A 170 -2.79 15.94 1.17
CA ALA A 170 -3.39 17.28 1.21
C ALA A 170 -3.19 17.94 2.58
N ILE A 171 -3.52 17.23 3.67
CA ILE A 171 -3.25 17.70 5.03
C ILE A 171 -1.75 18.05 5.19
N GLY A 172 -0.86 17.15 4.74
CA GLY A 172 0.58 17.38 4.79
C GLY A 172 0.98 18.66 4.11
N GLY A 173 0.78 18.78 2.80
CA GLY A 173 1.33 19.87 1.99
C GLY A 173 0.62 21.22 2.22
N TYR A 174 -0.71 21.24 2.26
CA TYR A 174 -1.42 22.52 2.46
C TYR A 174 -1.22 23.11 3.86
N PHE A 175 -1.16 22.28 4.90
CA PHE A 175 -0.92 22.78 6.25
C PHE A 175 0.54 23.15 6.47
N TYR A 176 1.47 22.48 5.80
CA TYR A 176 2.88 22.86 5.83
C TYR A 176 3.10 24.25 5.23
N ALA A 177 2.40 24.61 4.17
CA ALA A 177 2.46 25.91 3.54
C ALA A 177 1.94 27.05 4.45
N ILE A 178 1.12 26.75 5.47
CA ILE A 178 0.64 27.72 6.46
C ILE A 178 1.68 27.87 7.57
N ILE A 179 2.05 26.77 8.22
CA ILE A 179 3.05 26.68 9.29
C ILE A 179 3.75 25.32 9.18
N PRO A 180 5.08 25.24 9.06
CA PRO A 180 5.80 23.98 8.85
C PRO A 180 5.55 22.91 9.92
N ALA A 181 5.28 23.29 11.17
CA ALA A 181 4.97 22.36 12.26
C ALA A 181 3.52 21.86 12.26
N LEU A 182 2.60 22.56 11.58
CA LEU A 182 1.16 22.29 11.65
C LEU A 182 0.77 20.89 11.19
N PRO A 183 1.27 20.34 10.07
CA PRO A 183 0.89 18.99 9.65
C PRO A 183 1.29 17.91 10.66
N TYR A 184 2.40 18.07 11.36
CA TYR A 184 2.79 17.14 12.43
C TYR A 184 1.90 17.30 13.67
N ALA A 185 1.52 18.51 14.04
CA ALA A 185 0.59 18.75 15.13
C ALA A 185 -0.81 18.18 14.82
N VAL A 186 -1.29 18.35 13.58
CA VAL A 186 -2.55 17.75 13.13
C VAL A 186 -2.45 16.22 13.10
N ALA A 187 -1.33 15.66 12.62
CA ALA A 187 -1.09 14.22 12.66
C ALA A 187 -1.11 13.69 14.11
N ALA A 188 -0.48 14.39 15.05
CA ALA A 188 -0.54 14.04 16.48
C ALA A 188 -1.97 14.08 17.03
N GLY A 189 -2.77 15.08 16.67
CA GLY A 189 -4.19 15.17 17.02
C GLY A 189 -5.01 14.00 16.44
N LEU A 190 -4.81 13.67 15.16
CA LEU A 190 -5.47 12.54 14.51
C LEU A 190 -5.08 11.19 15.15
N LEU A 191 -3.81 11.00 15.51
CA LEU A 191 -3.33 9.80 16.20
C LEU A 191 -3.88 9.70 17.63
N THR A 192 -4.04 10.83 18.31
CA THR A 192 -4.71 10.89 19.62
C THR A 192 -6.16 10.44 19.50
N ILE A 193 -6.90 10.94 18.50
CA ILE A 193 -8.28 10.48 18.21
C ILE A 193 -8.29 8.98 17.93
N SER A 194 -7.31 8.49 17.15
CA SER A 194 -7.17 7.08 16.84
C SER A 194 -6.99 6.21 18.08
N ILE A 195 -6.12 6.61 19.03
CA ILE A 195 -5.87 5.91 20.29
C ILE A 195 -7.13 5.91 21.16
N ILE A 196 -7.79 7.06 21.30
CA ILE A 196 -9.02 7.20 22.07
C ILE A 196 -10.07 6.26 21.49
N ALA A 197 -10.33 6.32 20.17
CA ALA A 197 -11.29 5.45 19.50
C ALA A 197 -10.97 3.97 19.73
N LEU A 198 -9.71 3.56 19.54
CA LEU A 198 -9.30 2.17 19.74
C LEU A 198 -9.42 1.74 21.22
N SER A 199 -9.34 2.69 22.16
CA SER A 199 -9.46 2.43 23.59
C SER A 199 -10.90 2.19 24.03
N THR A 200 -11.89 2.66 23.29
CA THR A 200 -13.31 2.38 23.55
C THR A 200 -13.72 0.95 23.16
N ILE A 201 -12.91 0.26 22.31
CA ILE A 201 -13.20 -1.11 21.91
C ILE A 201 -13.00 -2.04 23.11
N GLY A 202 -14.06 -2.75 23.51
CA GLY A 202 -14.03 -3.75 24.57
C GLY A 202 -13.12 -4.94 24.28
N LYS A 203 -12.88 -5.81 25.25
CA LYS A 203 -12.08 -7.03 25.04
C LYS A 203 -12.76 -7.92 24.00
N VAL A 204 -12.05 -8.20 22.91
CA VAL A 204 -12.56 -9.02 21.79
C VAL A 204 -12.00 -10.43 21.95
N PRO A 205 -12.86 -11.48 21.99
CA PRO A 205 -12.38 -12.85 22.01
C PRO A 205 -11.49 -13.12 20.78
N GLN A 206 -10.31 -13.65 21.03
CA GLN A 206 -9.45 -14.14 19.96
C GLN A 206 -9.73 -15.63 19.76
N PRO A 207 -9.91 -16.12 18.56
CA PRO A 207 -10.03 -17.55 18.33
C PRO A 207 -8.77 -18.26 18.84
N PRO A 208 -8.90 -19.45 19.46
CA PRO A 208 -7.75 -20.23 19.89
C PRO A 208 -6.85 -20.50 18.67
N ILE A 209 -5.55 -20.37 18.87
CA ILE A 209 -4.57 -20.69 17.83
C ILE A 209 -4.65 -22.22 17.60
N PRO A 210 -5.09 -22.71 16.44
CA PRO A 210 -5.03 -24.13 16.16
C PRO A 210 -3.56 -24.55 16.13
N GLY A 211 -3.19 -25.51 16.98
CA GLY A 211 -1.89 -26.16 17.19
C GLY A 211 -0.67 -25.55 16.48
N ALA A 212 0.50 -25.58 17.12
CA ALA A 212 1.74 -24.89 16.78
C ALA A 212 2.01 -24.79 15.25
N THR A 213 1.33 -23.86 14.59
CA THR A 213 1.61 -23.55 13.19
C THR A 213 2.92 -22.78 13.15
N ARG A 214 3.90 -23.29 12.41
CA ARG A 214 5.16 -22.60 12.17
C ARG A 214 4.90 -21.50 11.13
N PRO A 215 4.81 -20.20 11.49
CA PRO A 215 4.45 -19.13 10.55
C PRO A 215 5.43 -19.04 9.38
N ILE A 216 6.72 -19.28 9.66
CA ILE A 216 7.75 -19.36 8.62
C ILE A 216 7.47 -20.52 7.67
N GLY A 217 7.02 -21.69 8.18
CA GLY A 217 6.62 -22.81 7.35
C GLY A 217 5.44 -22.47 6.43
N GLN A 218 4.42 -21.80 6.95
CA GLN A 218 3.27 -21.35 6.14
C GLN A 218 3.66 -20.33 5.06
N MET A 219 4.60 -19.44 5.38
CA MET A 219 5.13 -18.48 4.41
C MET A 219 5.95 -19.19 3.32
N ILE A 220 6.76 -20.18 3.69
CA ILE A 220 7.52 -21.00 2.74
C ILE A 220 6.56 -21.80 1.86
N ASP A 221 5.50 -22.42 2.42
CA ASP A 221 4.48 -23.13 1.66
C ASP A 221 3.74 -22.21 0.67
N GLY A 222 3.40 -20.99 1.11
CA GLY A 222 2.82 -19.96 0.24
C GLY A 222 3.77 -19.57 -0.90
N LEU A 223 5.03 -19.34 -0.59
CA LEU A 223 6.07 -19.01 -1.57
C LEU A 223 6.29 -20.16 -2.55
N HIS A 224 6.35 -21.40 -2.05
CA HIS A 224 6.46 -22.59 -2.91
C HIS A 224 5.30 -22.69 -3.90
N TYR A 225 4.06 -22.49 -3.43
CA TYR A 225 2.89 -22.47 -4.31
C TYR A 225 2.99 -21.36 -5.38
N VAL A 226 3.38 -20.14 -4.97
CA VAL A 226 3.56 -19.00 -5.90
C VAL A 226 4.58 -19.35 -6.98
N VAL A 227 5.73 -19.91 -6.61
CA VAL A 227 6.80 -20.27 -7.56
C VAL A 227 6.36 -21.40 -8.51
N CYS A 228 5.60 -22.36 -8.03
CA CYS A 228 5.12 -23.48 -8.85
C CYS A 228 3.98 -23.06 -9.80
N ASN A 229 3.18 -22.04 -9.46
CA ASN A 229 2.07 -21.59 -10.29
C ASN A 229 2.50 -20.43 -11.20
N LYS A 230 2.75 -20.71 -12.49
CA LYS A 230 3.22 -19.72 -13.46
C LYS A 230 2.31 -18.51 -13.63
N MET A 231 0.99 -18.67 -13.43
CA MET A 231 0.04 -17.56 -13.51
C MET A 231 0.21 -16.61 -12.32
N VAL A 232 0.22 -17.16 -11.11
CA VAL A 232 0.36 -16.42 -9.86
C VAL A 232 1.76 -15.77 -9.78
N LEU A 233 2.80 -16.53 -10.11
CA LEU A 233 4.18 -16.03 -10.16
C LEU A 233 4.30 -14.86 -11.15
N GLY A 234 3.81 -15.05 -12.38
CA GLY A 234 3.87 -14.01 -13.40
C GLY A 234 3.13 -12.75 -13.01
N ALA A 235 1.95 -12.87 -12.39
CA ALA A 235 1.15 -11.74 -11.95
C ALA A 235 1.82 -10.98 -10.78
N ILE A 236 2.34 -11.68 -9.77
CA ILE A 236 3.02 -11.04 -8.61
C ILE A 236 4.34 -10.40 -9.04
N THR A 237 5.14 -11.08 -9.84
CA THR A 237 6.47 -10.57 -10.24
C THR A 237 6.39 -9.47 -11.28
N LEU A 238 5.37 -9.44 -12.13
CA LEU A 238 5.13 -8.31 -13.05
C LEU A 238 4.99 -7.00 -12.26
N ASP A 239 4.17 -7.02 -11.22
CA ASP A 239 3.97 -5.86 -10.36
C ASP A 239 5.22 -5.50 -9.55
N LEU A 240 5.86 -6.52 -8.96
CA LEU A 240 7.10 -6.34 -8.21
C LEU A 240 8.10 -5.51 -9.01
N PHE A 241 8.40 -5.92 -10.23
CA PHE A 241 9.41 -5.26 -11.06
C PHE A 241 8.93 -3.93 -11.66
N ALA A 242 7.65 -3.82 -12.03
CA ALA A 242 7.09 -2.58 -12.56
C ALA A 242 7.12 -1.46 -11.51
N VAL A 243 6.64 -1.74 -10.30
CA VAL A 243 6.60 -0.77 -9.19
C VAL A 243 8.00 -0.49 -8.65
N PHE A 244 8.84 -1.53 -8.49
CA PHE A 244 10.22 -1.38 -8.04
C PHE A 244 11.04 -0.46 -8.94
N LEU A 245 10.91 -0.61 -10.25
CA LEU A 245 11.68 0.19 -11.21
C LEU A 245 11.10 1.61 -11.36
N ALA A 246 9.78 1.76 -11.36
CA ALA A 246 9.11 3.02 -11.67
C ALA A 246 8.57 3.78 -10.45
N GLY A 247 9.12 3.55 -9.26
CA GLY A 247 8.77 4.24 -8.02
C GLY A 247 9.11 5.72 -8.05
N ALA A 248 8.28 6.55 -8.69
CA ALA A 248 8.51 8.01 -8.80
C ALA A 248 8.13 8.79 -7.52
N THR A 249 7.42 8.16 -6.58
CA THR A 249 6.84 8.83 -5.38
C THR A 249 7.89 9.42 -4.46
N ALA A 250 9.00 8.73 -4.25
CA ALA A 250 10.13 9.21 -3.46
C ALA A 250 10.73 10.52 -4.01
N LEU A 251 10.58 10.79 -5.30
CA LEU A 251 11.16 11.95 -5.97
C LEU A 251 10.20 13.14 -6.11
N PHE A 252 8.96 13.05 -5.62
CA PHE A 252 8.01 14.17 -5.64
C PHE A 252 8.56 15.44 -4.98
N PRO A 253 9.30 15.40 -3.85
CA PRO A 253 9.95 16.57 -3.30
C PRO A 253 10.91 17.26 -4.28
N VAL A 254 11.69 16.46 -5.02
CA VAL A 254 12.63 16.97 -6.02
C VAL A 254 11.88 17.68 -7.16
N TYR A 255 10.83 17.03 -7.68
CA TYR A 255 9.98 17.62 -8.72
C TYR A 255 9.29 18.89 -8.27
N ALA A 256 8.72 18.89 -7.06
CA ALA A 256 8.00 20.05 -6.53
C ALA A 256 8.92 21.26 -6.29
N ARG A 257 10.15 21.04 -5.79
CA ARG A 257 11.08 22.14 -5.46
C ARG A 257 11.90 22.60 -6.65
N ASP A 258 12.61 21.68 -7.33
CA ASP A 258 13.66 22.05 -8.28
C ASP A 258 13.22 22.01 -9.75
N ILE A 259 12.28 21.12 -10.13
CA ILE A 259 11.87 20.92 -11.54
C ILE A 259 10.62 21.76 -11.87
N LEU A 260 9.52 21.53 -11.15
CA LEU A 260 8.25 22.23 -11.37
C LEU A 260 8.15 23.56 -10.63
N LYS A 261 8.92 23.73 -9.54
CA LYS A 261 8.99 24.94 -8.70
C LYS A 261 7.62 25.36 -8.15
N VAL A 262 6.85 24.41 -7.67
CA VAL A 262 5.45 24.58 -7.22
C VAL A 262 5.29 24.53 -5.69
N GLY A 263 6.37 24.30 -4.95
CA GLY A 263 6.37 24.30 -3.49
C GLY A 263 5.54 23.18 -2.85
N GLU A 264 5.16 23.38 -1.59
CA GLU A 264 4.49 22.38 -0.73
C GLU A 264 3.09 22.03 -1.23
N THR A 265 2.36 23.04 -1.70
CA THR A 265 1.00 22.84 -2.24
C THR A 265 1.02 22.02 -3.53
N GLY A 266 2.01 22.29 -4.39
CA GLY A 266 2.24 21.49 -5.59
C GLY A 266 2.68 20.07 -5.25
N LEU A 267 3.51 19.88 -4.22
CA LEU A 267 3.87 18.55 -3.71
C LEU A 267 2.64 17.77 -3.28
N ALA A 268 1.72 18.40 -2.52
CA ALA A 268 0.46 17.76 -2.13
C ALA A 268 -0.35 17.31 -3.35
N GLN A 269 -0.47 18.15 -4.37
CA GLN A 269 -1.20 17.83 -5.59
C GLN A 269 -0.53 16.67 -6.36
N LEU A 270 0.81 16.66 -6.46
CA LEU A 270 1.55 15.55 -7.08
C LEU A 270 1.28 14.23 -6.36
N ALA A 271 1.26 14.22 -5.02
CA ALA A 271 0.99 13.01 -4.25
C ALA A 271 -0.48 12.56 -4.29
N MET A 272 -1.43 13.50 -4.39
CA MET A 272 -2.85 13.20 -4.49
C MET A 272 -3.25 12.66 -5.87
N ALA A 273 -2.59 13.08 -6.93
CA ALA A 273 -2.98 12.77 -8.31
C ALA A 273 -3.05 11.24 -8.57
N PRO A 274 -2.04 10.42 -8.27
CA PRO A 274 -2.12 8.96 -8.48
C PRO A 274 -3.17 8.32 -7.58
N ALA A 275 -3.30 8.73 -6.32
CA ALA A 275 -4.32 8.20 -5.41
C ALA A 275 -5.75 8.47 -5.91
N THR A 276 -5.98 9.65 -6.50
CA THR A 276 -7.27 10.01 -7.11
C THR A 276 -7.55 9.17 -8.35
N GLY A 277 -6.55 8.96 -9.21
CA GLY A 277 -6.65 8.10 -10.39
C GLY A 277 -7.02 6.66 -10.00
N ALA A 278 -6.33 6.11 -8.99
CA ALA A 278 -6.61 4.79 -8.46
C ALA A 278 -8.03 4.67 -7.89
N ALA A 279 -8.48 5.65 -7.08
CA ALA A 279 -9.79 5.64 -6.46
C ALA A 279 -10.93 5.70 -7.50
N LEU A 280 -10.80 6.57 -8.52
CA LEU A 280 -11.80 6.66 -9.59
C LEU A 280 -11.85 5.40 -10.45
N THR A 281 -10.71 4.75 -10.71
CA THR A 281 -10.66 3.47 -11.41
C THR A 281 -11.30 2.35 -10.59
N ALA A 282 -11.04 2.29 -9.28
CA ALA A 282 -11.70 1.33 -8.39
C ALA A 282 -13.23 1.52 -8.36
N LEU A 283 -13.67 2.79 -8.30
CA LEU A 283 -15.09 3.13 -8.37
C LEU A 283 -15.71 2.72 -9.71
N TRP A 284 -15.02 2.94 -10.82
CA TRP A 284 -15.45 2.49 -12.15
C TRP A 284 -15.68 0.99 -12.19
N PHE A 285 -14.77 0.18 -11.64
CA PHE A 285 -14.94 -1.29 -11.60
C PHE A 285 -16.08 -1.75 -10.71
N SER A 286 -16.47 -0.97 -9.70
CA SER A 286 -17.66 -1.28 -8.88
C SER A 286 -18.95 -1.25 -9.69
N PHE A 287 -19.02 -0.40 -10.72
CA PHE A 287 -20.18 -0.29 -11.61
C PHE A 287 -20.05 -1.12 -12.90
N ARG A 288 -18.82 -1.32 -13.36
CA ARG A 288 -18.53 -2.01 -14.62
C ARG A 288 -17.40 -3.03 -14.43
N PRO A 289 -17.70 -4.21 -13.86
CA PRO A 289 -16.68 -5.24 -13.66
C PRO A 289 -16.12 -5.73 -15.00
N LEU A 290 -14.82 -5.96 -15.03
CA LEU A 290 -14.12 -6.47 -16.20
C LEU A 290 -14.50 -7.94 -16.43
N LYS A 291 -14.82 -8.33 -17.68
CA LYS A 291 -15.28 -9.68 -18.00
C LYS A 291 -14.36 -10.44 -18.98
N SER A 292 -13.58 -9.72 -19.76
CA SER A 292 -12.86 -10.34 -20.88
C SER A 292 -11.47 -9.76 -21.12
N ASN A 293 -10.59 -10.57 -21.72
CA ASN A 293 -9.22 -10.22 -22.09
C ASN A 293 -8.41 -9.69 -20.88
N VAL A 294 -8.56 -10.34 -19.74
CA VAL A 294 -8.01 -9.85 -18.46
C VAL A 294 -6.48 -9.80 -18.47
N GLY A 295 -5.82 -10.84 -18.97
CA GLY A 295 -4.36 -10.89 -19.03
C GLY A 295 -3.75 -9.81 -19.96
N PRO A 296 -4.15 -9.72 -21.24
CA PRO A 296 -3.68 -8.66 -22.13
C PRO A 296 -3.95 -7.25 -21.60
N LYS A 297 -5.12 -7.01 -20.98
CA LYS A 297 -5.45 -5.72 -20.41
C LYS A 297 -4.57 -5.38 -19.20
N MET A 298 -4.19 -6.37 -18.38
CA MET A 298 -3.22 -6.17 -17.30
C MET A 298 -1.85 -5.77 -17.85
N LEU A 299 -1.35 -6.43 -18.88
CA LEU A 299 -0.09 -6.07 -19.53
C LEU A 299 -0.14 -4.65 -20.12
N VAL A 300 -1.23 -4.31 -20.81
CA VAL A 300 -1.42 -2.96 -21.38
C VAL A 300 -1.49 -1.90 -20.28
N SER A 301 -2.18 -2.16 -19.15
CA SER A 301 -2.24 -1.19 -18.06
C SER A 301 -0.85 -0.91 -17.46
N VAL A 302 0.00 -1.94 -17.27
CA VAL A 302 1.37 -1.73 -16.79
C VAL A 302 2.23 -1.00 -17.83
N ALA A 303 2.01 -1.23 -19.14
CA ALA A 303 2.68 -0.45 -20.18
C ALA A 303 2.24 1.03 -20.16
N VAL A 304 0.95 1.31 -19.98
CA VAL A 304 0.43 2.69 -19.81
C VAL A 304 1.01 3.35 -18.55
N PHE A 305 1.09 2.61 -17.45
CA PHE A 305 1.76 3.07 -16.23
C PHE A 305 3.20 3.51 -16.50
N GLY A 306 4.01 2.65 -17.15
CA GLY A 306 5.39 2.97 -17.52
C GLY A 306 5.50 4.17 -18.47
N PHE A 307 4.65 4.24 -19.50
CA PHE A 307 4.62 5.34 -20.46
C PHE A 307 4.25 6.67 -19.80
N ALA A 308 3.22 6.68 -18.96
CA ALA A 308 2.82 7.88 -18.22
C ALA A 308 3.92 8.33 -17.24
N THR A 309 4.65 7.38 -16.61
CA THR A 309 5.81 7.68 -15.76
C THR A 309 6.95 8.35 -16.57
N VAL A 310 7.23 7.89 -17.79
CA VAL A 310 8.23 8.54 -18.67
C VAL A 310 7.83 9.97 -18.99
N ILE A 311 6.56 10.21 -19.37
CA ILE A 311 6.09 11.56 -19.70
C ILE A 311 6.13 12.45 -18.45
N PHE A 312 5.72 11.94 -17.30
CA PHE A 312 5.85 12.66 -16.02
C PHE A 312 7.31 13.03 -15.75
N GLY A 313 8.24 12.07 -15.94
CA GLY A 313 9.68 12.27 -15.73
C GLY A 313 10.26 13.40 -16.57
N LEU A 314 9.76 13.60 -17.80
CA LEU A 314 10.20 14.64 -18.72
C LEU A 314 9.42 15.96 -18.55
N SER A 315 8.31 15.96 -17.80
CA SER A 315 7.42 17.10 -17.70
C SER A 315 8.00 18.21 -16.82
N THR A 316 7.94 19.44 -17.34
CA THR A 316 8.22 20.68 -16.58
C THR A 316 6.96 21.53 -16.38
N TRP A 317 5.79 21.01 -16.75
CA TRP A 317 4.51 21.70 -16.69
C TRP A 317 3.54 20.98 -15.76
N MET A 318 3.10 21.68 -14.71
CA MET A 318 2.33 21.10 -13.62
C MET A 318 1.03 20.39 -14.09
N PRO A 319 0.18 20.95 -14.98
CA PRO A 319 -1.03 20.25 -15.42
C PRO A 319 -0.74 18.93 -16.14
N LEU A 320 0.34 18.87 -16.97
CA LEU A 320 0.73 17.63 -17.62
C LEU A 320 1.23 16.61 -16.59
N SER A 321 2.03 17.05 -15.62
CA SER A 321 2.53 16.19 -14.54
C SER A 321 1.39 15.58 -13.74
N LEU A 322 0.37 16.38 -13.38
CA LEU A 322 -0.83 15.89 -12.67
C LEU A 322 -1.64 14.90 -13.50
N ALA A 323 -1.85 15.21 -14.80
CA ALA A 323 -2.58 14.32 -15.70
C ALA A 323 -1.85 12.97 -15.85
N MET A 324 -0.53 12.98 -16.00
CA MET A 324 0.26 11.76 -16.13
C MET A 324 0.28 10.96 -14.83
N LEU A 325 0.43 11.59 -13.67
CA LEU A 325 0.36 10.92 -12.38
C LEU A 325 -1.03 10.35 -12.09
N PHE A 326 -2.08 11.04 -12.49
CA PHE A 326 -3.45 10.50 -12.43
C PHE A 326 -3.57 9.22 -13.28
N ILE A 327 -3.03 9.22 -14.51
CA ILE A 327 -3.00 8.04 -15.38
C ILE A 327 -2.14 6.92 -14.77
N VAL A 328 -1.00 7.25 -14.15
CA VAL A 328 -0.17 6.29 -13.41
C VAL A 328 -1.00 5.57 -12.35
N GLY A 329 -1.70 6.30 -11.49
CA GLY A 329 -2.54 5.70 -10.47
C GLY A 329 -3.73 4.92 -11.01
N ALA A 330 -4.37 5.42 -12.07
CA ALA A 330 -5.48 4.72 -12.73
C ALA A 330 -5.02 3.39 -13.36
N ALA A 331 -3.88 3.40 -14.04
CA ALA A 331 -3.30 2.23 -14.68
C ALA A 331 -2.80 1.19 -13.66
N ASP A 332 -2.20 1.66 -12.56
CA ASP A 332 -1.80 0.80 -11.44
C ASP A 332 -3.02 0.08 -10.84
N MET A 333 -4.07 0.83 -10.48
CA MET A 333 -5.29 0.24 -9.91
C MET A 333 -5.97 -0.73 -10.87
N PHE A 334 -5.92 -0.46 -12.17
CA PHE A 334 -6.42 -1.37 -13.20
C PHE A 334 -5.65 -2.71 -13.17
N SER A 335 -4.31 -2.66 -13.07
CA SER A 335 -3.45 -3.84 -12.92
C SER A 335 -3.71 -4.56 -11.60
N VAL A 336 -3.78 -3.83 -10.49
CA VAL A 336 -4.07 -4.36 -9.14
C VAL A 336 -5.39 -5.13 -9.12
N TYR A 337 -6.46 -4.58 -9.70
CA TYR A 337 -7.77 -5.23 -9.75
C TYR A 337 -7.69 -6.60 -10.44
N ILE A 338 -7.07 -6.66 -11.63
CA ILE A 338 -6.94 -7.90 -12.39
C ILE A 338 -6.06 -8.89 -11.64
N ARG A 339 -4.89 -8.46 -11.19
CA ARG A 339 -3.92 -9.29 -10.48
C ARG A 339 -4.50 -9.91 -9.22
N GLN A 340 -5.13 -9.10 -8.37
CA GLN A 340 -5.73 -9.59 -7.12
C GLN A 340 -6.85 -10.59 -7.41
N SER A 341 -7.68 -10.33 -8.43
CA SER A 341 -8.73 -11.27 -8.83
C SER A 341 -8.15 -12.59 -9.35
N LEU A 342 -7.14 -12.53 -10.22
CA LEU A 342 -6.49 -13.74 -10.74
C LEU A 342 -5.83 -14.55 -9.61
N ILE A 343 -5.09 -13.89 -8.71
CA ILE A 343 -4.45 -14.57 -7.58
C ILE A 343 -5.50 -15.27 -6.70
N GLN A 344 -6.61 -14.60 -6.38
CA GLN A 344 -7.64 -15.17 -5.51
C GLN A 344 -8.39 -16.33 -6.16
N LEU A 345 -8.72 -16.23 -7.44
CA LEU A 345 -9.50 -17.24 -8.14
C LEU A 345 -8.67 -18.46 -8.58
N HIS A 346 -7.36 -18.26 -8.87
CA HIS A 346 -6.45 -19.36 -9.25
C HIS A 346 -5.72 -19.97 -8.04
N THR A 347 -6.07 -19.59 -6.82
CA THR A 347 -5.49 -20.17 -5.60
C THR A 347 -6.53 -20.96 -4.84
N PRO A 348 -6.30 -22.25 -4.55
CA PRO A 348 -7.19 -23.08 -3.73
C PRO A 348 -7.47 -22.45 -2.36
N ASP A 349 -8.66 -22.70 -1.81
CA ASP A 349 -9.13 -22.06 -0.57
C ASP A 349 -8.21 -22.31 0.62
N ASP A 350 -7.63 -23.51 0.73
CA ASP A 350 -6.70 -23.91 1.78
C ASP A 350 -5.36 -23.16 1.73
N LYS A 351 -4.95 -22.63 0.57
CA LYS A 351 -3.69 -21.90 0.33
C LYS A 351 -3.87 -20.39 0.18
N ARG A 352 -5.11 -19.92 -0.04
CA ARG A 352 -5.42 -18.51 -0.36
C ARG A 352 -4.85 -17.52 0.66
N GLY A 353 -4.93 -17.82 1.95
CA GLY A 353 -4.36 -16.95 3.01
C GLY A 353 -2.84 -16.85 2.94
N ARG A 354 -2.14 -17.96 2.67
CA ARG A 354 -0.67 -18.01 2.58
C ARG A 354 -0.18 -17.24 1.35
N VAL A 355 -0.81 -17.44 0.20
CA VAL A 355 -0.50 -16.73 -1.06
C VAL A 355 -0.78 -15.24 -0.92
N SER A 356 -1.90 -14.85 -0.30
CA SER A 356 -2.21 -13.43 -0.03
C SER A 356 -1.16 -12.76 0.87
N SER A 357 -0.64 -13.47 1.87
CA SER A 357 0.42 -12.96 2.74
C SER A 357 1.73 -12.73 1.97
N VAL A 358 2.11 -13.68 1.09
CA VAL A 358 3.28 -13.52 0.21
C VAL A 358 3.08 -12.34 -0.75
N SER A 359 1.91 -12.20 -1.37
CA SER A 359 1.59 -11.08 -2.26
C SER A 359 1.68 -9.74 -1.54
N LEU A 360 1.11 -9.63 -0.34
CA LEU A 360 1.15 -8.40 0.45
C LEU A 360 2.58 -8.03 0.86
N LEU A 361 3.38 -9.01 1.28
CA LEU A 361 4.81 -8.79 1.60
C LEU A 361 5.57 -8.30 0.38
N THR A 362 5.34 -8.91 -0.79
CA THR A 362 5.97 -8.54 -2.05
C THR A 362 5.61 -7.10 -2.44
N ILE A 363 4.33 -6.70 -2.36
CA ILE A 363 3.87 -5.34 -2.66
C ILE A 363 4.52 -4.33 -1.71
N SER A 364 4.54 -4.61 -0.40
CA SER A 364 5.15 -3.72 0.58
C SER A 364 6.66 -3.57 0.34
N ALA A 365 7.36 -4.68 0.08
CA ALA A 365 8.78 -4.66 -0.21
C ALA A 365 9.09 -3.91 -1.52
N SER A 366 8.27 -4.08 -2.57
CA SER A 366 8.44 -3.38 -3.85
C SER A 366 8.35 -1.87 -3.69
N ASN A 367 7.37 -1.39 -2.94
CA ASN A 367 7.17 0.04 -2.73
C ASN A 367 8.36 0.67 -2.00
N GLU A 368 8.70 0.15 -0.82
CA GLU A 368 9.76 0.74 0.02
C GLU A 368 11.15 0.60 -0.61
N PHE A 369 11.44 -0.59 -1.17
CA PHE A 369 12.72 -0.80 -1.84
C PHE A 369 12.79 -0.07 -3.18
N GLY A 370 11.65 0.14 -3.84
CA GLY A 370 11.52 0.97 -5.03
C GLY A 370 11.83 2.44 -4.74
N ASP A 371 11.36 2.97 -3.62
CA ASP A 371 11.66 4.34 -3.18
C ASP A 371 13.16 4.52 -2.90
N PHE A 372 13.79 3.56 -2.21
CA PHE A 372 15.24 3.54 -2.02
C PHE A 372 16.00 3.48 -3.35
N PHE A 373 15.60 2.58 -4.25
CA PHE A 373 16.22 2.40 -5.57
C PHE A 373 16.11 3.67 -6.41
N SER A 374 14.91 4.25 -6.51
CA SER A 374 14.65 5.48 -7.28
C SER A 374 15.43 6.68 -6.73
N GLY A 375 15.51 6.83 -5.41
CA GLY A 375 16.33 7.86 -4.77
C GLY A 375 17.83 7.65 -5.01
N THR A 376 18.31 6.40 -4.96
CA THR A 376 19.71 6.05 -5.27
C THR A 376 20.03 6.32 -6.73
N LEU A 377 19.12 5.96 -7.63
CA LEU A 377 19.28 6.22 -9.06
C LEU A 377 19.30 7.73 -9.36
N ALA A 378 18.43 8.49 -8.67
CA ALA A 378 18.43 9.96 -8.76
C ALA A 378 19.72 10.59 -8.24
N TRP A 379 20.32 10.00 -7.21
CA TRP A 379 21.64 10.40 -6.73
C TRP A 379 22.73 10.15 -7.78
N LEU A 380 22.71 9.02 -8.50
CA LEU A 380 23.75 8.62 -9.46
C LEU A 380 23.63 9.33 -10.81
N ILE A 381 22.43 9.37 -11.39
CA ILE A 381 22.20 9.84 -12.77
C ILE A 381 21.29 11.06 -12.87
N GLY A 382 20.82 11.57 -11.73
CA GLY A 382 19.88 12.70 -11.64
C GLY A 382 18.41 12.26 -11.66
N PRO A 383 17.50 13.10 -11.10
CA PRO A 383 16.12 12.73 -10.84
C PRO A 383 15.29 12.49 -12.12
N VAL A 384 15.49 13.28 -13.16
CA VAL A 384 14.77 13.13 -14.43
C VAL A 384 15.11 11.79 -15.10
N LEU A 385 16.41 11.48 -15.22
CA LEU A 385 16.83 10.22 -15.81
C LEU A 385 16.43 9.02 -14.95
N ALA A 386 16.40 9.17 -13.63
CA ALA A 386 15.93 8.11 -12.73
C ALA A 386 14.46 7.75 -12.98
N VAL A 387 13.56 8.74 -13.05
CA VAL A 387 12.14 8.51 -13.31
C VAL A 387 11.91 7.98 -14.73
N VAL A 388 12.59 8.55 -15.73
CA VAL A 388 12.46 8.13 -17.13
C VAL A 388 12.96 6.69 -17.31
N SER A 389 14.13 6.36 -16.78
CA SER A 389 14.66 4.99 -16.85
C SER A 389 13.79 3.99 -16.11
N GLY A 390 13.19 4.39 -14.98
CA GLY A 390 12.21 3.59 -14.25
C GLY A 390 10.97 3.28 -15.08
N GLY A 391 10.38 4.29 -15.72
CA GLY A 391 9.23 4.10 -16.62
C GLY A 391 9.55 3.24 -17.85
N ILE A 392 10.74 3.41 -18.45
CA ILE A 392 11.24 2.55 -19.54
C ILE A 392 11.42 1.12 -19.02
N GLY A 393 12.00 0.96 -17.82
CA GLY A 393 12.16 -0.33 -17.17
C GLY A 393 10.84 -1.08 -16.98
N ALA A 394 9.77 -0.38 -16.55
CA ALA A 394 8.43 -0.95 -16.46
C ALA A 394 7.90 -1.43 -17.82
N ILE A 395 8.10 -0.66 -18.91
CA ILE A 395 7.71 -1.06 -20.27
C ILE A 395 8.49 -2.29 -20.71
N ILE A 396 9.80 -2.31 -20.48
CA ILE A 396 10.66 -3.48 -20.79
C ILE A 396 10.20 -4.70 -20.01
N THR A 397 9.85 -4.53 -18.72
CA THR A 397 9.31 -5.60 -17.88
C THR A 397 8.06 -6.20 -18.51
N VAL A 398 7.11 -5.39 -18.97
CA VAL A 398 5.91 -5.88 -19.68
C VAL A 398 6.27 -6.72 -20.90
N ALA A 399 7.19 -6.23 -21.72
CA ALA A 399 7.60 -6.94 -22.94
C ALA A 399 8.29 -8.28 -22.64
N LEU A 400 9.12 -8.33 -21.59
CA LEU A 400 9.78 -9.53 -21.13
C LEU A 400 8.77 -10.53 -20.52
N TRP A 401 7.87 -10.05 -19.64
CA TRP A 401 6.86 -10.89 -18.99
C TRP A 401 5.85 -11.47 -19.97
N ALA A 402 5.47 -10.72 -21.01
CA ALA A 402 4.64 -11.22 -22.09
C ALA A 402 5.29 -12.40 -22.87
N LYS A 403 6.63 -12.49 -22.83
CA LYS A 403 7.39 -13.60 -23.44
C LYS A 403 7.65 -14.75 -22.42
N ILE A 404 8.08 -14.41 -21.21
CA ILE A 404 8.45 -15.40 -20.17
C ILE A 404 7.22 -16.11 -19.61
N PHE A 405 6.10 -15.37 -19.49
CA PHE A 405 4.83 -15.89 -18.98
C PHE A 405 3.72 -15.79 -20.04
N PRO A 406 3.73 -16.65 -21.09
CA PRO A 406 2.71 -16.60 -22.15
C PRO A 406 1.27 -16.72 -21.61
N VAL A 407 1.09 -17.39 -20.46
CA VAL A 407 -0.19 -17.52 -19.78
C VAL A 407 -0.84 -16.16 -19.49
N LEU A 408 -0.07 -15.14 -19.13
CA LEU A 408 -0.60 -13.78 -18.90
C LEU A 408 -1.16 -13.17 -20.18
N ARG A 409 -0.61 -13.50 -21.34
CA ARG A 409 -1.07 -12.99 -22.64
C ARG A 409 -2.30 -13.75 -23.16
N THR A 410 -2.44 -15.02 -22.81
CA THR A 410 -3.50 -15.90 -23.33
C THR A 410 -4.75 -15.91 -22.46
N THR A 411 -4.65 -15.51 -21.18
CA THR A 411 -5.77 -15.51 -20.23
C THR A 411 -6.85 -14.52 -20.65
N ARG A 412 -8.04 -15.06 -20.96
CA ARG A 412 -9.18 -14.26 -21.45
C ARG A 412 -10.18 -13.91 -20.36
N THR A 413 -10.42 -14.80 -19.42
CA THR A 413 -11.39 -14.66 -18.32
C THR A 413 -10.69 -14.76 -16.97
N PHE A 414 -11.42 -14.53 -15.90
CA PHE A 414 -10.94 -14.74 -14.54
C PHE A 414 -11.06 -16.21 -14.11
N ASP A 415 -11.83 -17.02 -14.85
CA ASP A 415 -12.05 -18.41 -14.50
C ASP A 415 -10.73 -19.17 -14.54
N PRO A 416 -10.42 -20.01 -13.53
CA PRO A 416 -9.30 -20.92 -13.62
C PRO A 416 -9.47 -21.80 -14.87
N PRO A 417 -8.37 -22.23 -15.51
CA PRO A 417 -8.47 -23.26 -16.54
C PRO A 417 -9.29 -24.40 -15.97
N GLU A 418 -10.30 -24.87 -16.69
CA GLU A 418 -10.98 -26.12 -16.32
C GLU A 418 -9.88 -27.15 -16.07
N GLU A 419 -9.69 -27.58 -14.82
CA GLU A 419 -9.00 -28.82 -14.56
C GLU A 419 -9.76 -29.81 -15.41
N LEU A 420 -9.07 -30.39 -16.39
CA LEU A 420 -9.59 -31.53 -17.14
C LEU A 420 -10.13 -32.47 -16.06
N ASP A 421 -11.46 -32.49 -15.98
CA ASP A 421 -12.22 -33.26 -15.01
C ASP A 421 -11.68 -34.71 -15.13
N ASP A 422 -10.84 -35.09 -14.18
CA ASP A 422 -10.24 -36.43 -14.10
C ASP A 422 -11.31 -37.49 -13.74
N HIS A 423 -12.57 -37.04 -13.79
CA HIS A 423 -13.72 -37.93 -13.78
C HIS A 423 -13.75 -38.69 -15.09
N THR A 424 -13.32 -39.94 -15.02
CA THR A 424 -13.44 -40.91 -16.11
C THR A 424 -14.88 -40.89 -16.66
N PRO A 425 -15.06 -41.13 -17.97
CA PRO A 425 -16.40 -41.16 -18.57
C PRO A 425 -17.40 -42.09 -17.84
N GLU A 426 -16.93 -43.00 -17.01
CA GLU A 426 -17.73 -43.92 -16.20
C GLU A 426 -18.37 -43.24 -14.96
N GLU A 427 -17.76 -42.22 -14.35
CA GLU A 427 -18.35 -41.50 -13.21
C GLU A 427 -19.48 -40.56 -13.65
N LYS A 428 -19.39 -39.97 -14.85
CA LYS A 428 -20.49 -39.16 -15.44
C LYS A 428 -21.74 -39.96 -15.80
N LEU A 429 -21.61 -41.27 -15.99
CA LEU A 429 -22.74 -42.14 -16.25
C LEU A 429 -23.49 -42.56 -14.97
N GLN A 430 -22.84 -42.50 -13.80
CA GLN A 430 -23.48 -42.85 -12.52
C GLN A 430 -24.33 -41.75 -11.91
N GLU A 431 -24.08 -40.48 -12.23
CA GLU A 431 -24.89 -39.33 -11.75
C GLU A 431 -26.23 -39.16 -12.52
N HIS A 432 -26.45 -39.87 -13.61
CA HIS A 432 -27.66 -39.74 -14.46
C HIS A 432 -28.57 -40.97 -14.43
N ILE A 433 -28.44 -41.83 -13.44
CA ILE A 433 -29.40 -42.92 -13.23
C ILE A 433 -30.41 -42.50 -12.14
N PRO A 434 -31.72 -42.37 -12.49
CA PRO A 434 -32.76 -41.92 -11.60
C PRO A 434 -33.06 -42.89 -10.45
#